data_eddeb24f9aaa093a4710d798821749e1
#
_entry.id   eddeb24f9aaa093a4710d798821749e1
#
_cell.length_a   1.000
_cell.length_b   1.000
_cell.length_c   1.000
_cell.angle_alpha   90.00
_cell.angle_beta   90.00
_cell.angle_gamma   90.00
#
_symmetry.space_group_name_H-M   'P 1'
#
loop_
_entity.id
_entity.type
_entity.pdbx_description
1 polymer ?
#
loop_
_entity_poly.entity_id
_entity_poly.type
_entity_poly.pdbx_seq_one_letter_code
_entity_poly.pdbx_strand_id
1 'polypeptide(L)'
;MIENITDEIYYHINTGQKLQIGDILEIGKRFNNFYYEIYNIEHIEDNKDANQYLIDMKKEKNLLLNNDTLNLVFKTINDSAMITRELMFEEVRKELNPNLPSRLKCLYVCKTKNEIKDWINIFSRTNKKDFQIVKLKLTGNIFTGDASFILRQNISLNRKKKQAKMYWNGEKKDNINEYLFIGTAVVEDILN
;
A
#
# COMPACT_ATOMS: atom_id res chain seq x y z
N MET A 1 6.95 -12.18 -10.64
CA MET A 1 7.50 -13.55 -10.48
C MET A 1 7.81 -13.75 -9.01
N ILE A 2 7.63 -14.96 -8.47
CA ILE A 2 8.01 -15.26 -7.06
C ILE A 2 9.40 -15.90 -7.06
N GLU A 3 10.27 -15.47 -6.14
CA GLU A 3 11.62 -15.96 -5.96
C GLU A 3 11.82 -16.33 -4.49
N ASN A 4 12.57 -17.41 -4.23
CA ASN A 4 13.04 -17.74 -2.88
C ASN A 4 14.43 -17.15 -2.70
N ILE A 5 14.62 -16.38 -1.65
CA ILE A 5 15.86 -15.68 -1.34
C ILE A 5 16.40 -16.12 0.02
N THR A 6 17.72 -16.12 0.18
CA THR A 6 18.39 -16.47 1.43
C THR A 6 19.47 -15.45 1.72
N ASP A 7 19.40 -14.79 2.87
CA ASP A 7 20.34 -13.79 3.36
C ASP A 7 20.61 -12.62 2.40
N GLU A 8 19.60 -12.27 1.55
CA GLU A 8 19.72 -11.15 0.64
C GLU A 8 19.41 -9.80 1.32
N ILE A 9 20.08 -8.76 0.84
CA ILE A 9 19.94 -7.40 1.37
C ILE A 9 18.88 -6.62 0.60
N TYR A 10 17.93 -6.08 1.36
CA TYR A 10 16.89 -5.16 0.90
C TYR A 10 16.73 -4.00 1.89
N TYR A 11 15.92 -3.04 1.52
CA TYR A 11 15.62 -1.86 2.34
C TYR A 11 14.12 -1.74 2.57
N HIS A 12 13.75 -1.23 3.73
CA HIS A 12 12.36 -0.97 4.09
C HIS A 12 12.20 0.46 4.57
N ILE A 13 11.12 1.12 4.10
CA ILE A 13 10.71 2.43 4.59
C ILE A 13 9.69 2.19 5.70
N ASN A 14 10.17 2.16 6.94
CA ASN A 14 9.35 1.89 8.10
C ASN A 14 8.62 3.17 8.56
N THR A 15 7.29 3.12 8.56
CA THR A 15 6.40 4.19 9.04
C THR A 15 5.69 3.82 10.35
N GLY A 16 6.01 2.66 10.90
CA GLY A 16 5.43 2.13 12.14
C GLY A 16 6.32 2.38 13.36
N GLN A 17 6.24 1.45 14.32
CA GLN A 17 7.12 1.46 15.49
C GLN A 17 8.59 1.40 15.05
N LYS A 18 9.43 2.21 15.68
CA LYS A 18 10.88 2.25 15.39
C LYS A 18 11.51 0.89 15.64
N LEU A 19 12.27 0.43 14.67
CA LEU A 19 13.05 -0.81 14.72
C LEU A 19 14.46 -0.53 15.23
N GLN A 20 15.10 -1.57 15.78
CA GLN A 20 16.48 -1.54 16.27
C GLN A 20 17.33 -2.56 15.53
N ILE A 21 18.63 -2.34 15.44
CA ILE A 21 19.58 -3.28 14.86
C ILE A 21 19.52 -4.60 15.66
N GLY A 22 19.39 -5.71 14.94
CA GLY A 22 19.22 -7.05 15.50
C GLY A 22 17.78 -7.49 15.66
N ASP A 23 16.79 -6.61 15.48
CA ASP A 23 15.38 -7.03 15.49
C ASP A 23 15.10 -8.08 14.42
N ILE A 24 14.28 -9.08 14.78
CA ILE A 24 13.85 -10.15 13.89
C ILE A 24 12.34 -10.01 13.67
N LEU A 25 11.95 -9.92 12.40
CA LEU A 25 10.56 -9.75 11.99
C LEU A 25 10.08 -11.00 11.25
N GLU A 26 8.98 -11.59 11.71
CA GLU A 26 8.29 -12.69 11.05
C GLU A 26 7.13 -12.15 10.21
N ILE A 27 7.29 -12.16 8.90
CA ILE A 27 6.39 -11.53 7.94
C ILE A 27 5.49 -12.58 7.26
N GLY A 28 4.23 -12.23 7.03
CA GLY A 28 3.26 -13.05 6.31
C GLY A 28 2.23 -13.76 7.19
N LYS A 29 2.50 -13.91 8.50
CA LYS A 29 1.59 -14.56 9.47
C LYS A 29 0.44 -13.63 9.91
N ARG A 30 0.74 -12.33 10.07
CA ARG A 30 -0.20 -11.30 10.53
C ARG A 30 -0.47 -10.29 9.43
N PHE A 31 -1.57 -9.58 9.55
CA PHE A 31 -1.83 -8.42 8.70
C PHE A 31 -0.81 -7.31 8.99
N ASN A 32 -0.44 -6.56 7.95
CA ASN A 32 0.46 -5.42 8.05
C ASN A 32 -0.30 -4.12 8.39
N ASN A 33 0.44 -3.03 8.65
CA ASN A 33 -0.17 -1.75 8.99
C ASN A 33 -1.10 -1.23 7.88
N PHE A 34 -0.76 -1.49 6.62
CA PHE A 34 -1.58 -1.09 5.47
C PHE A 34 -2.97 -1.75 5.48
N TYR A 35 -3.08 -3.02 5.92
CA TYR A 35 -4.37 -3.66 6.14
C TYR A 35 -5.21 -2.88 7.15
N TYR A 36 -4.65 -2.56 8.31
CA TYR A 36 -5.40 -1.83 9.34
C TYR A 36 -5.75 -0.41 8.91
N GLU A 37 -4.88 0.26 8.15
CA GLU A 37 -5.21 1.55 7.53
C GLU A 37 -6.44 1.44 6.63
N ILE A 38 -6.51 0.42 5.75
CA ILE A 38 -7.63 0.24 4.80
C ILE A 38 -8.93 -0.15 5.52
N TYR A 39 -8.86 -1.08 6.45
CA TYR A 39 -10.05 -1.65 7.09
C TYR A 39 -10.66 -0.76 8.17
N ASN A 40 -9.92 0.25 8.64
CA ASN A 40 -10.40 1.20 9.63
C ASN A 40 -10.63 2.60 9.06
N ILE A 41 -10.61 2.77 7.73
CA ILE A 41 -10.92 4.06 7.11
C ILE A 41 -12.40 4.38 7.32
N GLU A 42 -12.63 5.47 8.04
CA GLU A 42 -13.94 6.10 8.19
C GLU A 42 -13.81 7.59 7.85
N HIS A 43 -14.85 8.14 7.25
CA HIS A 43 -14.96 9.55 6.95
C HIS A 43 -16.16 10.11 7.71
N ILE A 44 -15.90 10.69 8.86
CA ILE A 44 -16.90 11.27 9.75
C ILE A 44 -16.67 12.77 9.83
N GLU A 45 -17.71 13.55 9.60
CA GLU A 45 -17.75 15.00 9.78
C GLU A 45 -19.04 15.35 10.53
N ASP A 46 -18.97 16.18 11.57
CA ASP A 46 -20.09 16.56 12.44
C ASP A 46 -20.91 15.35 12.95
N ASN A 47 -20.23 14.26 13.37
CA ASN A 47 -20.83 13.00 13.80
C ASN A 47 -21.70 12.29 12.76
N LYS A 48 -21.54 12.59 11.49
CA LYS A 48 -22.19 11.94 10.35
C LYS A 48 -21.15 11.34 9.41
N ASP A 49 -21.51 10.24 8.74
CA ASP A 49 -20.67 9.79 7.63
C ASP A 49 -20.63 10.85 6.51
N ALA A 50 -19.54 10.84 5.73
CA ALA A 50 -19.29 11.87 4.73
C ALA A 50 -20.41 12.01 3.70
N ASN A 51 -21.09 10.91 3.34
CA ASN A 51 -22.18 10.94 2.39
C ASN A 51 -23.41 11.67 2.99
N GLN A 52 -23.78 11.34 4.22
CA GLN A 52 -24.87 12.01 4.91
C GLN A 52 -24.57 13.50 5.14
N TYR A 53 -23.34 13.83 5.54
CA TYR A 53 -22.89 15.21 5.69
C TYR A 53 -23.06 16.01 4.38
N LEU A 54 -22.60 15.47 3.25
CA LEU A 54 -22.71 16.11 1.93
C LEU A 54 -24.16 16.22 1.46
N ILE A 55 -25.04 15.25 1.75
CA ILE A 55 -26.47 15.30 1.46
C ILE A 55 -27.14 16.43 2.22
N ASP A 56 -26.83 16.59 3.50
CA ASP A 56 -27.42 17.62 4.35
C ASP A 56 -26.98 19.02 3.89
N MET A 57 -25.69 19.20 3.60
CA MET A 57 -25.17 20.44 3.00
C MET A 57 -25.87 20.79 1.69
N LYS A 58 -26.13 19.80 0.83
CA LYS A 58 -26.86 20.01 -0.44
C LYS A 58 -28.28 20.51 -0.21
N LYS A 59 -28.97 20.06 0.85
CA LYS A 59 -30.35 20.48 1.19
C LYS A 59 -30.41 21.93 1.67
N GLU A 60 -29.39 22.40 2.36
CA GLU A 60 -29.32 23.75 2.94
C GLU A 60 -29.15 24.88 1.91
N LYS A 61 -29.07 24.57 0.63
CA LYS A 61 -28.94 25.53 -0.52
C LYS A 61 -27.72 26.49 -0.46
N ASN A 62 -26.91 26.41 0.58
CA ASN A 62 -25.70 27.23 0.82
C ASN A 62 -24.42 26.45 0.59
N LEU A 63 -24.38 25.60 -0.43
CA LEU A 63 -23.22 24.80 -0.76
C LEU A 63 -22.10 25.69 -1.31
N LEU A 64 -21.48 26.46 -0.45
CA LEU A 64 -20.14 27.00 -0.72
C LEU A 64 -19.17 25.81 -0.59
N LEU A 65 -18.71 25.28 -1.74
CA LEU A 65 -17.62 24.33 -1.79
C LEU A 65 -16.35 25.02 -1.25
N ASN A 66 -16.16 24.97 0.06
CA ASN A 66 -14.93 25.40 0.68
C ASN A 66 -13.87 24.30 0.52
N ASN A 67 -12.60 24.64 0.82
CA ASN A 67 -11.49 23.72 0.69
C ASN A 67 -11.66 22.46 1.54
N ASP A 68 -12.28 22.55 2.73
CA ASP A 68 -12.46 21.42 3.64
C ASP A 68 -13.46 20.41 3.08
N THR A 69 -14.59 20.89 2.55
CA THR A 69 -15.57 20.03 1.86
C THR A 69 -14.97 19.35 0.63
N LEU A 70 -14.19 20.09 -0.17
CA LEU A 70 -13.48 19.51 -1.32
C LEU A 70 -12.46 18.44 -0.89
N ASN A 71 -11.70 18.71 0.16
CA ASN A 71 -10.74 17.75 0.70
C ASN A 71 -11.43 16.49 1.22
N LEU A 72 -12.57 16.62 1.90
CA LEU A 72 -13.37 15.48 2.36
C LEU A 72 -13.82 14.63 1.16
N VAL A 73 -14.37 15.25 0.11
CA VAL A 73 -14.81 14.56 -1.11
C VAL A 73 -13.66 13.83 -1.77
N PHE A 74 -12.53 14.52 -2.01
CA PHE A 74 -11.34 13.90 -2.64
C PHE A 74 -10.79 12.74 -1.81
N LYS A 75 -10.72 12.90 -0.49
CA LYS A 75 -10.26 11.85 0.41
C LYS A 75 -11.17 10.64 0.33
N THR A 76 -12.49 10.83 0.47
CA THR A 76 -13.48 9.74 0.42
C THR A 76 -13.42 8.98 -0.90
N ILE A 77 -13.33 9.68 -2.05
CA ILE A 77 -13.24 9.06 -3.37
C ILE A 77 -11.93 8.27 -3.50
N ASN A 78 -10.80 8.86 -3.11
CA ASN A 78 -9.50 8.21 -3.24
C ASN A 78 -9.39 6.96 -2.35
N ASP A 79 -9.88 7.03 -1.13
CA ASP A 79 -9.83 5.91 -0.19
C ASP A 79 -10.77 4.79 -0.62
N SER A 80 -11.99 5.12 -1.09
CA SER A 80 -12.90 4.13 -1.68
C SER A 80 -12.29 3.43 -2.92
N ALA A 81 -11.60 4.19 -3.78
CA ALA A 81 -10.91 3.63 -4.93
C ALA A 81 -9.74 2.72 -4.52
N MET A 82 -9.00 3.09 -3.46
CA MET A 82 -7.92 2.30 -2.88
C MET A 82 -8.42 1.00 -2.26
N ILE A 83 -9.44 1.07 -1.40
CA ILE A 83 -10.05 -0.10 -0.76
C ILE A 83 -10.54 -1.09 -1.83
N THR A 84 -11.32 -0.61 -2.80
CA THR A 84 -11.85 -1.46 -3.89
C THR A 84 -10.72 -2.11 -4.69
N ARG A 85 -9.62 -1.40 -4.93
CA ARG A 85 -8.45 -1.94 -5.60
C ARG A 85 -7.81 -3.07 -4.80
N GLU A 86 -7.53 -2.86 -3.51
CA GLU A 86 -6.85 -3.85 -2.69
C GLU A 86 -7.69 -5.12 -2.54
N LEU A 87 -9.01 -4.99 -2.37
CA LEU A 87 -9.92 -6.14 -2.31
C LEU A 87 -9.89 -6.94 -3.63
N MET A 88 -9.92 -6.25 -4.78
CA MET A 88 -9.84 -6.88 -6.10
C MET A 88 -8.49 -7.56 -6.32
N PHE A 89 -7.38 -6.93 -5.91
CA PHE A 89 -6.05 -7.51 -6.04
C PHE A 89 -5.90 -8.77 -5.17
N GLU A 90 -6.44 -8.77 -3.96
CA GLU A 90 -6.42 -9.93 -3.07
C GLU A 90 -7.31 -11.07 -3.59
N GLU A 91 -8.49 -10.76 -4.15
CA GLU A 91 -9.37 -11.74 -4.81
C GLU A 91 -8.63 -12.42 -5.97
N VAL A 92 -8.08 -11.63 -6.90
CA VAL A 92 -7.36 -12.14 -8.07
C VAL A 92 -6.11 -12.91 -7.68
N ARG A 93 -5.36 -12.48 -6.63
CA ARG A 93 -4.23 -13.22 -6.10
C ARG A 93 -4.64 -14.65 -5.71
N LYS A 94 -5.74 -14.78 -4.94
CA LYS A 94 -6.25 -16.06 -4.47
C LYS A 94 -6.74 -16.94 -5.64
N GLU A 95 -7.36 -16.32 -6.67
CA GLU A 95 -7.78 -17.03 -7.88
C GLU A 95 -6.58 -17.61 -8.66
N LEU A 96 -5.50 -16.82 -8.82
CA LEU A 96 -4.35 -17.19 -9.65
C LEU A 96 -3.35 -18.09 -8.92
N ASN A 97 -2.92 -17.64 -7.73
CA ASN A 97 -1.97 -18.40 -6.90
C ASN A 97 -2.03 -17.92 -5.44
N PRO A 98 -2.69 -18.64 -4.54
CA PRO A 98 -2.80 -18.26 -3.13
C PRO A 98 -1.47 -18.21 -2.38
N ASN A 99 -0.41 -18.84 -2.91
CA ASN A 99 0.92 -18.85 -2.30
C ASN A 99 1.74 -17.57 -2.58
N LEU A 100 1.28 -16.70 -3.48
CA LEU A 100 1.90 -15.39 -3.66
C LEU A 100 1.78 -14.55 -2.38
N PRO A 101 2.77 -13.71 -2.04
CA PRO A 101 2.68 -12.80 -0.91
C PRO A 101 1.45 -11.89 -1.01
N SER A 102 0.61 -11.92 0.03
CA SER A 102 -0.53 -10.98 0.08
C SER A 102 -0.03 -9.57 0.36
N ARG A 103 -0.52 -8.59 -0.40
CA ARG A 103 -0.25 -7.16 -0.18
C ARG A 103 -0.66 -6.69 1.22
N LEU A 104 -1.63 -7.38 1.82
CA LEU A 104 -2.17 -7.08 3.16
C LEU A 104 -1.39 -7.75 4.31
N LYS A 105 -0.41 -8.63 3.99
CA LYS A 105 0.39 -9.36 4.98
C LYS A 105 1.89 -9.29 4.73
N CYS A 106 2.32 -8.78 3.58
CA CYS A 106 3.73 -8.68 3.21
C CYS A 106 4.43 -7.52 3.90
N LEU A 107 5.75 -7.53 3.81
CA LEU A 107 6.60 -6.37 3.98
C LEU A 107 6.92 -5.79 2.60
N TYR A 108 6.68 -4.51 2.41
CA TYR A 108 7.10 -3.79 1.19
C TYR A 108 8.57 -3.44 1.32
N VAL A 109 9.37 -3.84 0.35
CA VAL A 109 10.83 -3.60 0.38
C VAL A 109 11.32 -2.99 -0.92
N CYS A 110 12.53 -2.40 -0.89
CA CYS A 110 13.24 -1.86 -2.04
C CYS A 110 14.55 -2.62 -2.22
N LYS A 111 14.94 -2.89 -3.45
CA LYS A 111 16.21 -3.56 -3.73
C LYS A 111 17.39 -2.58 -3.73
N THR A 112 17.15 -1.33 -4.07
CA THR A 112 18.20 -0.30 -4.23
C THR A 112 17.87 0.99 -3.49
N LYS A 113 18.92 1.77 -3.17
CA LYS A 113 18.75 3.10 -2.57
C LYS A 113 18.04 4.10 -3.49
N ASN A 114 18.11 3.91 -4.81
CA ASN A 114 17.39 4.78 -5.76
C ASN A 114 15.88 4.52 -5.68
N GLU A 115 15.45 3.26 -5.61
CA GLU A 115 14.05 2.92 -5.43
C GLU A 115 13.49 3.49 -4.10
N ILE A 116 14.30 3.54 -3.03
CA ILE A 116 13.88 4.20 -1.79
C ILE A 116 13.53 5.68 -2.03
N LYS A 117 14.38 6.41 -2.76
CA LYS A 117 14.14 7.83 -3.07
C LYS A 117 12.85 8.02 -3.88
N ASP A 118 12.61 7.13 -4.84
CA ASP A 118 11.40 7.18 -5.67
C ASP A 118 10.14 6.95 -4.83
N TRP A 119 10.16 5.96 -3.94
CA TRP A 119 9.06 5.68 -3.03
C TRP A 119 8.86 6.79 -1.99
N ILE A 120 9.92 7.38 -1.43
CA ILE A 120 9.82 8.53 -0.53
C ILE A 120 9.16 9.72 -1.24
N ASN A 121 9.51 9.99 -2.50
CA ASN A 121 8.88 11.04 -3.30
C ASN A 121 7.38 10.77 -3.51
N ILE A 122 6.99 9.51 -3.65
CA ILE A 122 5.57 9.12 -3.75
C ILE A 122 4.87 9.32 -2.39
N PHE A 123 5.49 8.94 -1.28
CA PHE A 123 4.93 9.07 0.06
C PHE A 123 4.88 10.52 0.55
N SER A 124 5.85 11.37 0.20
CA SER A 124 5.85 12.79 0.59
C SER A 124 4.64 13.55 0.05
N ARG A 125 4.07 13.07 -1.06
CA ARG A 125 2.79 13.60 -1.58
C ARG A 125 1.57 13.21 -0.72
N THR A 126 1.73 12.30 0.26
CA THR A 126 0.68 11.83 1.15
C THR A 126 0.84 12.30 2.60
N ASN A 127 1.66 13.34 2.87
CA ASN A 127 1.95 13.90 4.20
C ASN A 127 2.58 12.94 5.23
N LYS A 128 3.08 11.76 4.84
CA LYS A 128 3.87 10.89 5.71
C LYS A 128 5.29 11.45 5.84
N LYS A 129 5.61 12.14 6.94
CA LYS A 129 6.90 12.82 7.14
C LYS A 129 7.87 12.07 8.05
N ASP A 130 7.37 11.23 8.96
CA ASP A 130 8.21 10.44 9.85
C ASP A 130 8.34 9.01 9.34
N PHE A 131 9.53 8.66 8.88
CA PHE A 131 9.89 7.31 8.48
C PHE A 131 11.34 7.00 8.88
N GLN A 132 11.60 5.72 9.03
CA GLN A 132 12.94 5.18 9.29
C GLN A 132 13.32 4.32 8.08
N ILE A 133 14.50 4.52 7.51
CA ILE A 133 15.01 3.64 6.46
C ILE A 133 15.83 2.55 7.11
N VAL A 134 15.41 1.31 6.89
CA VAL A 134 16.00 0.14 7.52
C VAL A 134 16.64 -0.75 6.46
N LYS A 135 17.89 -1.15 6.67
CA LYS A 135 18.56 -2.18 5.88
C LYS A 135 18.23 -3.53 6.50
N LEU A 136 17.72 -4.44 5.70
CA LEU A 136 17.23 -5.75 6.12
C LEU A 136 17.99 -6.86 5.40
N LYS A 137 18.29 -7.93 6.14
CA LYS A 137 18.68 -9.22 5.59
C LYS A 137 17.45 -10.13 5.57
N LEU A 138 17.07 -10.60 4.37
CA LEU A 138 15.83 -11.31 4.12
C LEU A 138 16.08 -12.77 3.77
N THR A 139 15.30 -13.67 4.39
CA THR A 139 15.22 -15.10 4.05
C THR A 139 13.76 -15.50 3.91
N GLY A 140 13.35 -15.91 2.71
CA GLY A 140 11.96 -16.26 2.41
C GLY A 140 11.57 -16.05 0.96
N ASN A 141 10.31 -15.72 0.71
CA ASN A 141 9.79 -15.53 -0.62
C ASN A 141 9.54 -14.05 -0.93
N ILE A 142 9.95 -13.63 -2.11
CA ILE A 142 9.72 -12.29 -2.62
C ILE A 142 8.97 -12.36 -3.95
N PHE A 143 7.97 -11.51 -4.11
CA PHE A 143 7.25 -11.30 -5.37
C PHE A 143 7.57 -9.91 -5.90
N THR A 144 7.88 -9.82 -7.20
CA THR A 144 8.10 -8.54 -7.87
C THR A 144 6.94 -8.25 -8.81
N GLY A 145 6.19 -7.18 -8.52
CA GLY A 145 5.14 -6.62 -9.36
C GLY A 145 5.54 -5.30 -9.99
N ASP A 146 4.69 -4.78 -10.91
CA ASP A 146 4.81 -3.42 -11.43
C ASP A 146 3.74 -2.52 -10.79
N ALA A 147 4.19 -1.55 -9.99
CA ALA A 147 3.31 -0.65 -9.24
C ALA A 147 2.47 0.26 -10.15
N SER A 148 2.79 0.39 -11.43
CA SER A 148 1.98 1.15 -12.39
C SER A 148 0.56 0.58 -12.57
N PHE A 149 0.35 -0.71 -12.28
CA PHE A 149 -0.98 -1.33 -12.26
C PHE A 149 -1.79 -0.98 -11.00
N ILE A 150 -1.15 -0.41 -9.97
CA ILE A 150 -1.76 -0.10 -8.67
C ILE A 150 -2.16 1.38 -8.58
N LEU A 151 -2.10 2.13 -9.65
CA LEU A 151 -2.46 3.55 -9.63
C LEU A 151 -3.88 3.76 -9.10
N ARG A 152 -4.03 4.77 -8.25
CA ARG A 152 -5.32 5.19 -7.68
C ARG A 152 -6.19 5.75 -8.80
N GLN A 153 -6.98 4.89 -9.45
CA GLN A 153 -7.89 5.29 -10.51
C GLN A 153 -9.31 4.88 -10.15
N ASN A 154 -10.23 5.82 -10.33
CA ASN A 154 -11.65 5.52 -10.27
C ASN A 154 -12.08 4.92 -11.63
N ILE A 155 -11.83 3.63 -11.80
CA ILE A 155 -12.12 2.85 -13.00
C ILE A 155 -13.07 1.71 -12.68
N SER A 156 -13.71 1.14 -13.71
CA SER A 156 -14.64 0.03 -13.54
C SER A 156 -13.97 -1.20 -12.90
N LEU A 157 -14.75 -2.01 -12.18
CA LEU A 157 -14.27 -3.26 -11.57
C LEU A 157 -13.63 -4.19 -12.58
N ASN A 158 -14.19 -4.31 -13.80
CA ASN A 158 -13.60 -5.13 -14.86
C ASN A 158 -12.17 -4.67 -15.23
N ARG A 159 -11.95 -3.36 -15.31
CA ARG A 159 -10.61 -2.83 -15.57
C ARG A 159 -9.67 -3.07 -14.40
N LYS A 160 -10.15 -2.91 -13.15
CA LYS A 160 -9.35 -3.22 -11.93
C LYS A 160 -8.98 -4.71 -11.90
N LYS A 161 -9.92 -5.61 -12.20
CA LYS A 161 -9.66 -7.07 -12.27
C LYS A 161 -8.62 -7.41 -13.34
N LYS A 162 -8.69 -6.76 -14.51
CA LYS A 162 -7.67 -6.92 -15.57
C LYS A 162 -6.28 -6.45 -15.09
N GLN A 163 -6.19 -5.27 -14.48
CA GLN A 163 -4.94 -4.76 -13.93
C GLN A 163 -4.36 -5.68 -12.85
N ALA A 164 -5.20 -6.20 -11.96
CA ALA A 164 -4.79 -7.14 -10.94
C ALA A 164 -4.21 -8.43 -11.55
N LYS A 165 -4.84 -8.97 -12.60
CA LYS A 165 -4.31 -10.15 -13.33
C LYS A 165 -2.94 -9.87 -13.93
N MET A 166 -2.78 -8.72 -14.62
CA MET A 166 -1.49 -8.32 -15.21
C MET A 166 -0.40 -8.19 -14.14
N TYR A 167 -0.73 -7.54 -13.01
CA TYR A 167 0.19 -7.38 -11.88
C TYR A 167 0.65 -8.74 -11.32
N TRP A 168 -0.29 -9.63 -10.99
CA TRP A 168 0.03 -10.93 -10.39
C TRP A 168 0.68 -11.92 -11.36
N ASN A 169 0.49 -11.73 -12.66
CA ASN A 169 1.25 -12.46 -13.69
C ASN A 169 2.68 -11.92 -13.89
N GLY A 170 3.05 -10.84 -13.21
CA GLY A 170 4.38 -10.23 -13.32
C GLY A 170 4.59 -9.46 -14.62
N GLU A 171 3.50 -9.05 -15.29
CA GLU A 171 3.60 -8.19 -16.48
C GLU A 171 4.23 -6.85 -16.11
N LYS A 172 4.92 -6.23 -17.08
CA LYS A 172 5.58 -4.94 -16.92
C LYS A 172 4.90 -3.90 -17.81
N LYS A 173 4.75 -2.68 -17.27
CA LYS A 173 4.21 -1.54 -17.99
C LYS A 173 5.17 -0.35 -17.91
N ASP A 174 5.33 0.26 -16.74
CA ASP A 174 6.20 1.43 -16.56
C ASP A 174 7.48 1.09 -15.77
N ASN A 175 7.69 -0.20 -15.45
CA ASN A 175 8.84 -0.74 -14.72
C ASN A 175 9.06 -0.10 -13.33
N ILE A 176 7.98 0.28 -12.65
CA ILE A 176 8.02 0.74 -11.26
C ILE A 176 7.95 -0.50 -10.37
N ASN A 177 9.10 -0.99 -9.94
CA ASN A 177 9.16 -2.21 -9.14
C ASN A 177 8.53 -2.02 -7.76
N GLU A 178 7.68 -2.98 -7.39
CA GLU A 178 7.17 -3.18 -6.05
C GLU A 178 7.52 -4.58 -5.59
N TYR A 179 8.19 -4.69 -4.44
CA TYR A 179 8.62 -5.98 -3.90
C TYR A 179 7.80 -6.30 -2.65
N LEU A 180 7.15 -7.46 -2.68
CA LEU A 180 6.35 -8.00 -1.58
C LEU A 180 7.09 -9.19 -0.97
N PHE A 181 7.54 -9.04 0.27
CA PHE A 181 8.29 -10.06 0.98
C PHE A 181 7.46 -10.77 2.04
N ILE A 182 7.62 -12.09 2.16
CA ILE A 182 7.15 -12.92 3.29
C ILE A 182 8.29 -13.86 3.73
N GLY A 183 8.47 -13.99 5.03
CA GLY A 183 9.54 -14.79 5.63
C GLY A 183 10.15 -14.10 6.84
N THR A 184 11.41 -14.34 7.10
CA THR A 184 12.16 -13.75 8.21
C THR A 184 13.02 -12.59 7.71
N ALA A 185 12.90 -11.45 8.35
CA ALA A 185 13.72 -10.25 8.10
C ALA A 185 14.51 -9.88 9.36
N VAL A 186 15.81 -9.71 9.22
CA VAL A 186 16.70 -9.25 10.31
C VAL A 186 17.17 -7.83 10.02
N VAL A 187 17.02 -6.94 11.01
CA VAL A 187 17.50 -5.56 10.89
C VAL A 187 19.02 -5.53 11.00
N GLU A 188 19.69 -5.18 9.91
CA GLU A 188 21.14 -5.08 9.87
C GLU A 188 21.68 -3.69 10.15
N ASP A 189 20.94 -2.66 9.70
CA ASP A 189 21.37 -1.27 9.85
C ASP A 189 20.19 -0.32 9.75
N ILE A 190 20.36 0.89 10.28
CA ILE A 190 19.38 1.98 10.21
C ILE A 190 20.07 3.14 9.48
N LEU A 191 19.51 3.48 8.32
CA LEU A 191 20.02 4.57 7.48
C LEU A 191 19.22 5.83 7.79
N ASN A 192 19.87 6.85 8.32
CA ASN A 192 19.29 8.17 8.59
C ASN A 192 19.43 9.10 7.37
#